data_8978f242ab9972084110ac2c79104ce7
#
_entry.id   8978f242ab9972084110ac2c79104ce7
#
_cell.length_a   1.000
_cell.length_b   1.000
_cell.length_c   1.000
_cell.angle_alpha   90.00
_cell.angle_beta   90.00
_cell.angle_gamma   90.00
#
_symmetry.space_group_name_H-M   'P 1'
#
loop_
_entity.id
_entity.type
_entity.pdbx_description
1 polymer ?
#
loop_
_entity_poly.entity_id
_entity_poly.type
_entity_poly.pdbx_seq_one_letter_code
_entity_poly.pdbx_strand_id
1 'polypeptide(L)'
;MQTIIMAGGRGTRISELFPDIPKPLIPIDGIPVLEREICSLASQGFTDIILTISYLHEKIEEYFGDGSKWGVHIEYFVEDTPLGNAGALFKLDLKEDFLLLNADAVFDVDFNRMVNFHKSHGGLVTLFTHPNSHPYDSGLILADERDRVEKWLAKEDPRPMYYKNRVNAGLHVISPKVLEAVDGSHVGEKNSNGKTIKIDLDRQLLKPLAGTGKMFCYNSPEYVKDMGTPERFYAVVEDYKKGTVQAKNLKNKQKAVFLDRDGTINKYVGFLRNIDDFELIGGVAEAIKKIDASGYLAIVVTNQPVIARGEVTVPQLQEIHNKMETMLGLEGAYVDAIYYCPHHPHKGYEGEIPELKIDCDCRKPKPGMLLKAAQDLNIDLGQSYMVGDGENDVKAGIAAGCKSILLSSDPNAAQIGQMDTFVSVQEFVEKYL
;
A
#
# COMPACT_ATOMS: atom_id res chain seq x y z
N MET A 1 -3.46 23.06 2.98
CA MET A 1 -4.39 22.03 2.42
C MET A 1 -5.27 21.59 3.56
N GLN A 2 -6.57 21.72 3.39
CA GLN A 2 -7.57 21.33 4.37
C GLN A 2 -7.65 19.80 4.48
N THR A 3 -7.94 19.28 5.66
CA THR A 3 -8.15 17.86 5.90
C THR A 3 -9.57 17.62 6.39
N ILE A 4 -10.28 16.69 5.76
CA ILE A 4 -11.62 16.27 6.17
C ILE A 4 -11.51 14.85 6.72
N ILE A 5 -11.96 14.64 7.94
CA ILE A 5 -11.97 13.34 8.58
C ILE A 5 -13.43 12.91 8.80
N MET A 6 -13.81 11.82 8.16
CA MET A 6 -15.17 11.27 8.24
C MET A 6 -15.33 10.43 9.50
N ALA A 7 -15.90 11.01 10.55
CA ALA A 7 -16.01 10.44 11.89
C ALA A 7 -17.47 10.13 12.32
N GLY A 8 -18.45 10.19 11.41
CA GLY A 8 -19.88 10.04 11.71
C GLY A 8 -20.39 8.59 11.83
N GLY A 9 -19.53 7.59 11.64
CA GLY A 9 -19.91 6.18 11.62
C GLY A 9 -20.27 5.62 13.01
N ARG A 10 -21.37 4.83 13.10
CA ARG A 10 -21.80 4.18 14.36
C ARG A 10 -20.88 3.05 14.86
N GLY A 11 -20.04 2.47 13.99
CA GLY A 11 -19.10 1.41 14.34
C GLY A 11 -19.75 0.16 14.96
N THR A 12 -20.90 -0.28 14.45
CA THR A 12 -21.78 -1.28 15.09
C THR A 12 -21.10 -2.61 15.45
N ARG A 13 -20.06 -3.04 14.73
CA ARG A 13 -19.34 -4.29 15.01
C ARG A 13 -18.35 -4.20 16.15
N ILE A 14 -17.72 -3.03 16.32
CA ILE A 14 -16.75 -2.76 17.42
C ILE A 14 -17.45 -2.23 18.68
N SER A 15 -18.68 -1.73 18.57
CA SER A 15 -19.45 -1.17 19.70
C SER A 15 -19.78 -2.22 20.76
N GLU A 16 -19.69 -3.52 20.46
CA GLU A 16 -19.82 -4.59 21.47
C GLU A 16 -18.74 -4.50 22.55
N LEU A 17 -17.52 -4.08 22.18
CA LEU A 17 -16.41 -3.87 23.13
C LEU A 17 -16.48 -2.48 23.81
N PHE A 18 -17.04 -1.49 23.12
CA PHE A 18 -17.06 -0.08 23.54
C PHE A 18 -18.44 0.55 23.33
N PRO A 19 -19.49 0.13 24.08
CA PRO A 19 -20.88 0.51 23.81
C PRO A 19 -21.15 2.01 23.93
N ASP A 20 -20.42 2.71 24.81
CA ASP A 20 -20.63 4.12 25.11
C ASP A 20 -19.56 5.06 24.55
N ILE A 21 -18.66 4.53 23.72
CA ILE A 21 -17.55 5.29 23.15
C ILE A 21 -17.73 5.38 21.64
N PRO A 22 -17.81 6.58 21.03
CA PRO A 22 -17.80 6.69 19.58
C PRO A 22 -16.49 6.16 19.03
N LYS A 23 -16.54 5.48 17.88
CA LYS A 23 -15.41 4.77 17.30
C LYS A 23 -14.11 5.60 17.23
N PRO A 24 -14.13 6.91 16.86
CA PRO A 24 -12.93 7.75 16.85
C PRO A 24 -12.27 7.95 18.21
N LEU A 25 -13.02 7.79 19.30
CA LEU A 25 -12.52 7.93 20.67
C LEU A 25 -12.11 6.59 21.32
N ILE A 26 -12.19 5.46 20.60
CA ILE A 26 -11.71 4.18 21.12
C ILE A 26 -10.20 4.29 21.41
N PRO A 27 -9.76 4.00 22.65
CA PRO A 27 -8.36 4.17 23.01
C PRO A 27 -7.51 2.97 22.59
N ILE A 28 -6.30 3.26 22.11
CA ILE A 28 -5.18 2.31 21.99
C ILE A 28 -4.10 2.81 22.94
N ASP A 29 -3.74 2.00 23.93
CA ASP A 29 -2.82 2.39 25.02
C ASP A 29 -3.23 3.74 25.67
N GLY A 30 -4.51 3.92 25.96
CA GLY A 30 -5.05 5.10 26.63
C GLY A 30 -5.20 6.35 25.78
N ILE A 31 -4.79 6.34 24.50
CA ILE A 31 -4.89 7.48 23.58
C ILE A 31 -5.92 7.15 22.49
N PRO A 32 -6.97 8.00 22.30
CA PRO A 32 -7.95 7.84 21.23
C PRO A 32 -7.31 7.74 19.85
N VAL A 33 -7.89 6.90 18.97
CA VAL A 33 -7.40 6.74 17.60
C VAL A 33 -7.37 8.07 16.86
N LEU A 34 -8.46 8.83 16.89
CA LEU A 34 -8.54 10.13 16.22
C LEU A 34 -7.51 11.14 16.77
N GLU A 35 -7.15 11.07 18.05
CA GLU A 35 -6.07 11.92 18.61
C GLU A 35 -4.73 11.59 17.98
N ARG A 36 -4.42 10.30 17.78
CA ARG A 36 -3.19 9.88 17.09
C ARG A 36 -3.15 10.35 15.65
N GLU A 37 -4.27 10.28 14.95
CA GLU A 37 -4.42 10.79 13.58
C GLU A 37 -4.19 12.30 13.51
N ILE A 38 -4.84 13.06 14.39
CA ILE A 38 -4.68 14.53 14.49
C ILE A 38 -3.23 14.90 14.81
N CYS A 39 -2.59 14.22 15.77
CA CYS A 39 -1.18 14.45 16.09
C CYS A 39 -0.26 14.15 14.89
N SER A 40 -0.51 13.07 14.15
CA SER A 40 0.24 12.74 12.94
C SER A 40 0.08 13.82 11.88
N LEU A 41 -1.12 14.28 11.61
CA LEU A 41 -1.42 15.37 10.67
C LEU A 41 -0.75 16.69 11.09
N ALA A 42 -0.92 17.09 12.34
CA ALA A 42 -0.31 18.31 12.91
C ALA A 42 1.21 18.32 12.75
N SER A 43 1.87 17.18 13.04
CA SER A 43 3.32 17.02 12.89
C SER A 43 3.81 17.20 11.46
N GLN A 44 2.90 17.12 10.48
CA GLN A 44 3.17 17.26 9.05
C GLN A 44 2.72 18.60 8.47
N GLY A 45 2.14 19.47 9.30
CA GLY A 45 1.66 20.79 8.89
C GLY A 45 0.23 20.81 8.34
N PHE A 46 -0.53 19.71 8.49
CA PHE A 46 -1.97 19.66 8.19
C PHE A 46 -2.75 20.08 9.43
N THR A 47 -2.95 21.38 9.58
CA THR A 47 -3.49 21.99 10.81
C THR A 47 -4.91 22.51 10.69
N ASP A 48 -5.49 22.51 9.49
CA ASP A 48 -6.87 22.93 9.23
C ASP A 48 -7.73 21.66 8.99
N ILE A 49 -8.54 21.29 9.97
CA ILE A 49 -9.25 20.01 10.02
C ILE A 49 -10.75 20.23 10.15
N ILE A 50 -11.53 19.57 9.31
CA ILE A 50 -12.97 19.46 9.45
C ILE A 50 -13.31 18.04 9.87
N LEU A 51 -14.00 17.88 11.01
CA LEU A 51 -14.54 16.61 11.45
C LEU A 51 -16.02 16.52 11.04
N THR A 52 -16.37 15.57 10.17
CA THR A 52 -17.77 15.26 9.90
C THR A 52 -18.22 14.22 10.94
N ILE A 53 -19.15 14.58 11.79
CA ILE A 53 -19.57 13.81 12.98
C ILE A 53 -21.08 13.62 13.01
N SER A 54 -21.55 12.59 13.71
CA SER A 54 -22.98 12.30 13.87
C SER A 54 -23.25 11.60 15.21
N TYR A 55 -23.06 10.29 15.28
CA TYR A 55 -23.32 9.48 16.47
C TYR A 55 -22.41 9.86 17.63
N LEU A 56 -22.99 10.21 18.80
CA LEU A 56 -22.27 10.66 20.02
C LEU A 56 -21.29 11.81 19.74
N HIS A 57 -21.67 12.73 18.85
CA HIS A 57 -20.82 13.83 18.42
C HIS A 57 -20.40 14.74 19.57
N GLU A 58 -21.25 14.93 20.57
CA GLU A 58 -20.99 15.78 21.75
C GLU A 58 -19.72 15.30 22.49
N LYS A 59 -19.49 13.99 22.57
CA LYS A 59 -18.27 13.44 23.20
C LYS A 59 -17.01 13.75 22.41
N ILE A 60 -17.10 13.81 21.09
CA ILE A 60 -15.98 14.16 20.21
C ILE A 60 -15.68 15.66 20.36
N GLU A 61 -16.72 16.50 20.32
CA GLU A 61 -16.59 17.95 20.50
C GLU A 61 -16.02 18.30 21.89
N GLU A 62 -16.52 17.65 22.97
CA GLU A 62 -16.01 17.82 24.32
C GLU A 62 -14.54 17.43 24.46
N TYR A 63 -14.11 16.34 23.76
CA TYR A 63 -12.76 15.86 23.85
C TYR A 63 -11.76 16.76 23.11
N PHE A 64 -12.09 17.17 21.89
CA PHE A 64 -11.14 17.90 21.02
C PHE A 64 -11.28 19.41 21.07
N GLY A 65 -12.46 19.96 21.48
CA GLY A 65 -12.70 21.40 21.49
C GLY A 65 -12.38 22.03 20.12
N ASP A 66 -11.66 23.13 20.12
CA ASP A 66 -11.22 23.83 18.90
C ASP A 66 -9.91 23.26 18.28
N GLY A 67 -9.35 22.21 18.88
CA GLY A 67 -8.09 21.58 18.42
C GLY A 67 -6.81 22.25 18.87
N SER A 68 -6.88 23.41 19.51
CA SER A 68 -5.69 24.24 19.91
C SER A 68 -4.72 23.45 20.80
N LYS A 69 -5.21 22.54 21.63
CA LYS A 69 -4.40 21.64 22.48
C LYS A 69 -3.40 20.79 21.66
N TRP A 70 -3.75 20.44 20.42
CA TRP A 70 -2.92 19.64 19.51
C TRP A 70 -2.23 20.47 18.42
N GLY A 71 -2.35 21.81 18.48
CA GLY A 71 -1.75 22.72 17.51
C GLY A 71 -2.46 22.72 16.15
N VAL A 72 -3.74 22.36 16.12
CA VAL A 72 -4.60 22.37 14.94
C VAL A 72 -5.81 23.27 15.18
N HIS A 73 -6.51 23.63 14.10
CA HIS A 73 -7.85 24.21 14.12
C HIS A 73 -8.85 23.17 13.68
N ILE A 74 -9.86 22.91 14.49
CA ILE A 74 -10.92 21.92 14.21
C ILE A 74 -12.25 22.63 14.05
N GLU A 75 -12.86 22.42 12.87
CA GLU A 75 -14.26 22.73 12.62
C GLU A 75 -15.10 21.45 12.63
N TYR A 76 -16.33 21.55 13.08
CA TYR A 76 -17.25 20.41 13.14
C TYR A 76 -18.40 20.58 12.16
N PHE A 77 -18.61 19.55 11.36
CA PHE A 77 -19.84 19.42 10.57
C PHE A 77 -20.68 18.29 11.18
N VAL A 78 -21.77 18.69 11.89
CA VAL A 78 -22.67 17.73 12.53
C VAL A 78 -23.75 17.30 11.55
N GLU A 79 -23.85 16.00 11.28
CA GLU A 79 -24.90 15.42 10.46
C GLU A 79 -26.14 15.09 11.32
N ASP A 80 -27.18 15.91 11.24
CA ASP A 80 -28.49 15.65 11.90
C ASP A 80 -29.16 14.39 11.33
N THR A 81 -28.92 14.12 10.05
CA THR A 81 -29.37 12.91 9.36
C THR A 81 -28.19 12.31 8.58
N PRO A 82 -28.04 10.96 8.55
CA PRO A 82 -26.95 10.36 7.83
C PRO A 82 -26.96 10.71 6.34
N LEU A 83 -25.91 11.40 5.86
CA LEU A 83 -25.78 11.88 4.47
C LEU A 83 -25.05 10.86 3.55
N GLY A 84 -24.56 9.74 4.09
CA GLY A 84 -23.64 8.82 3.44
C GLY A 84 -22.19 9.24 3.71
N ASN A 85 -21.24 8.49 3.16
CA ASN A 85 -19.83 8.76 3.41
C ASN A 85 -19.24 9.90 2.55
N ALA A 86 -20.04 10.55 1.68
CA ALA A 86 -19.60 11.71 0.91
C ALA A 86 -20.60 12.89 0.94
N GLY A 87 -21.78 12.73 1.55
CA GLY A 87 -22.80 13.76 1.50
C GLY A 87 -22.42 15.06 2.20
N ALA A 88 -21.67 15.00 3.29
CA ALA A 88 -21.13 16.17 3.97
C ALA A 88 -20.28 17.06 3.05
N LEU A 89 -19.52 16.47 2.12
CA LEU A 89 -18.66 17.22 1.19
C LEU A 89 -19.43 18.24 0.33
N PHE A 90 -20.72 18.00 0.05
CA PHE A 90 -21.59 18.90 -0.71
C PHE A 90 -22.15 20.06 0.14
N LYS A 91 -21.91 20.06 1.43
CA LYS A 91 -22.35 21.11 2.37
C LYS A 91 -21.17 21.96 2.86
N LEU A 92 -19.95 21.57 2.54
CA LEU A 92 -18.72 22.29 2.91
C LEU A 92 -18.29 23.24 1.79
N ASP A 93 -17.64 24.37 2.15
CA ASP A 93 -17.08 25.33 1.19
C ASP A 93 -15.66 24.93 0.79
N LEU A 94 -15.52 23.92 -0.07
CA LEU A 94 -14.27 23.35 -0.52
C LEU A 94 -13.78 24.07 -1.79
N LYS A 95 -12.65 24.77 -1.72
CA LYS A 95 -12.12 25.59 -2.82
C LYS A 95 -10.85 25.00 -3.46
N GLU A 96 -10.09 24.25 -2.71
CA GLU A 96 -8.81 23.69 -3.12
C GLU A 96 -8.79 22.18 -2.87
N ASP A 97 -7.81 21.50 -3.45
CA ASP A 97 -7.58 20.08 -3.16
C ASP A 97 -7.44 19.83 -1.67
N PHE A 98 -8.04 18.78 -1.18
CA PHE A 98 -8.11 18.44 0.25
C PHE A 98 -7.76 16.97 0.50
N LEU A 99 -7.29 16.67 1.71
CA LEU A 99 -7.20 15.31 2.21
C LEU A 99 -8.57 14.85 2.69
N LEU A 100 -8.97 13.64 2.33
CA LEU A 100 -10.16 12.97 2.83
C LEU A 100 -9.75 11.66 3.49
N LEU A 101 -10.04 11.53 4.79
CA LEU A 101 -9.63 10.41 5.63
C LEU A 101 -10.84 9.79 6.32
N ASN A 102 -10.78 8.47 6.54
CA ASN A 102 -11.77 7.75 7.33
C ASN A 102 -11.28 7.61 8.77
N ALA A 103 -11.98 8.14 9.75
CA ALA A 103 -11.67 8.02 11.19
C ALA A 103 -11.82 6.59 11.75
N ASP A 104 -11.98 5.59 10.90
CA ASP A 104 -12.01 4.18 11.27
C ASP A 104 -10.78 3.39 10.82
N ALA A 105 -9.88 4.05 10.10
CA ALA A 105 -8.61 3.50 9.68
C ALA A 105 -7.50 4.02 10.60
N VAL A 106 -6.78 3.11 11.24
CA VAL A 106 -5.55 3.46 11.95
C VAL A 106 -4.43 3.53 10.93
N PHE A 107 -3.73 4.66 10.89
CA PHE A 107 -2.65 4.89 9.95
C PHE A 107 -1.48 5.68 10.58
N ASP A 108 -0.30 5.50 10.00
CA ASP A 108 0.83 6.40 10.15
C ASP A 108 1.54 6.53 8.79
N VAL A 109 1.24 7.63 8.08
CA VAL A 109 1.55 7.85 6.66
C VAL A 109 2.24 9.19 6.49
N ASP A 110 3.25 9.27 5.61
CA ASP A 110 3.82 10.54 5.14
C ASP A 110 2.91 11.17 4.08
N PHE A 111 1.91 11.94 4.52
CA PHE A 111 0.98 12.63 3.63
C PHE A 111 1.64 13.66 2.72
N ASN A 112 2.79 14.22 3.10
CA ASN A 112 3.52 15.15 2.24
C ASN A 112 4.01 14.45 0.95
N ARG A 113 4.44 13.18 1.04
CA ARG A 113 4.77 12.38 -0.15
C ARG A 113 3.56 12.15 -1.04
N MET A 114 2.41 11.78 -0.45
CA MET A 114 1.17 11.56 -1.20
C MET A 114 0.66 12.83 -1.88
N VAL A 115 0.69 13.98 -1.19
CA VAL A 115 0.31 15.29 -1.74
C VAL A 115 1.26 15.73 -2.87
N ASN A 116 2.57 15.50 -2.72
CA ASN A 116 3.54 15.78 -3.77
C ASN A 116 3.31 14.90 -5.01
N PHE A 117 2.99 13.61 -4.81
CA PHE A 117 2.60 12.72 -5.87
C PHE A 117 1.34 13.24 -6.60
N HIS A 118 0.29 13.60 -5.87
CA HIS A 118 -0.94 14.18 -6.43
C HIS A 118 -0.64 15.39 -7.33
N LYS A 119 0.11 16.36 -6.80
CA LYS A 119 0.49 17.57 -7.54
C LYS A 119 1.30 17.27 -8.80
N SER A 120 2.22 16.29 -8.74
CA SER A 120 3.07 15.93 -9.89
C SER A 120 2.31 15.26 -11.04
N HIS A 121 1.22 14.56 -10.74
CA HIS A 121 0.40 13.85 -11.72
C HIS A 121 -0.77 14.68 -12.27
N GLY A 122 -1.23 15.71 -11.54
CA GLY A 122 -2.27 16.65 -12.00
C GLY A 122 -3.65 15.99 -12.15
N GLY A 123 -3.93 14.91 -11.43
CA GLY A 123 -5.23 14.25 -11.41
C GLY A 123 -6.27 14.99 -10.56
N LEU A 124 -7.52 14.54 -10.63
CA LEU A 124 -8.58 15.02 -9.72
C LEU A 124 -8.60 14.23 -8.40
N VAL A 125 -8.12 12.99 -8.41
CA VAL A 125 -8.09 12.11 -7.25
C VAL A 125 -6.77 11.34 -7.21
N THR A 126 -6.20 11.26 -6.01
CA THR A 126 -5.15 10.28 -5.69
C THR A 126 -5.66 9.38 -4.58
N LEU A 127 -5.71 8.09 -4.85
CA LEU A 127 -6.01 7.04 -3.87
C LEU A 127 -4.72 6.62 -3.17
N PHE A 128 -4.73 6.51 -1.85
CA PHE A 128 -3.69 5.74 -1.17
C PHE A 128 -4.00 4.25 -1.36
N THR A 129 -3.06 3.53 -1.94
CA THR A 129 -3.19 2.09 -2.17
C THR A 129 -2.02 1.34 -1.54
N HIS A 130 -2.28 0.13 -1.08
CA HIS A 130 -1.26 -0.71 -0.47
C HIS A 130 -1.52 -2.20 -0.76
N PRO A 131 -0.50 -3.07 -0.69
CA PRO A 131 -0.72 -4.51 -0.66
C PRO A 131 -1.29 -4.92 0.69
N ASN A 132 -2.08 -6.01 0.72
CA ASN A 132 -2.56 -6.58 1.97
C ASN A 132 -2.55 -8.12 1.95
N SER A 133 -2.75 -8.73 3.12
CA SER A 133 -2.74 -10.18 3.31
C SER A 133 -4.02 -10.90 2.83
N HIS A 134 -5.04 -10.17 2.38
CA HIS A 134 -6.33 -10.72 1.95
C HIS A 134 -6.92 -9.96 0.74
N PRO A 135 -6.13 -9.83 -0.36
CA PRO A 135 -6.57 -9.06 -1.52
C PRO A 135 -7.82 -9.65 -2.18
N TYR A 136 -8.05 -10.96 -2.02
CA TYR A 136 -9.23 -11.67 -2.53
C TYR A 136 -10.55 -11.19 -1.89
N ASP A 137 -10.50 -10.56 -0.72
CA ASP A 137 -11.65 -10.04 0.05
C ASP A 137 -11.71 -8.50 0.09
N SER A 138 -10.90 -7.83 -0.69
CA SER A 138 -10.76 -6.37 -0.70
C SER A 138 -11.18 -5.78 -2.04
N GLY A 139 -11.49 -4.48 -2.10
CA GLY A 139 -11.64 -3.74 -3.34
C GLY A 139 -10.29 -3.57 -4.04
N LEU A 140 -10.16 -4.08 -5.28
CA LEU A 140 -8.92 -4.01 -6.04
C LEU A 140 -8.86 -2.79 -6.93
N ILE A 141 -7.69 -2.18 -7.00
CA ILE A 141 -7.39 -1.06 -7.92
C ILE A 141 -6.45 -1.57 -9.02
N LEU A 142 -6.96 -1.62 -10.24
CA LEU A 142 -6.16 -1.91 -11.43
C LEU A 142 -5.72 -0.58 -12.04
N ALA A 143 -4.41 -0.41 -12.26
CA ALA A 143 -3.83 0.80 -12.80
C ALA A 143 -2.73 0.46 -13.81
N ASP A 144 -2.48 1.39 -14.73
CA ASP A 144 -1.42 1.28 -15.73
C ASP A 144 -0.02 1.55 -15.13
N GLU A 145 1.00 1.53 -15.99
CA GLU A 145 2.42 1.76 -15.61
C GLU A 145 2.71 3.19 -15.12
N ARG A 146 1.77 4.12 -15.32
CA ARG A 146 1.82 5.51 -14.83
C ARG A 146 0.94 5.73 -13.61
N ASP A 147 0.55 4.65 -12.94
CA ASP A 147 -0.34 4.64 -11.78
C ASP A 147 -1.72 5.27 -12.03
N ARG A 148 -2.17 5.40 -13.29
CA ARG A 148 -3.52 5.84 -13.62
C ARG A 148 -4.49 4.69 -13.39
N VAL A 149 -5.53 4.94 -12.61
CA VAL A 149 -6.54 3.93 -12.30
C VAL A 149 -7.38 3.63 -13.53
N GLU A 150 -7.32 2.39 -13.99
CA GLU A 150 -8.09 1.88 -15.13
C GLU A 150 -9.42 1.27 -14.69
N LYS A 151 -9.39 0.49 -13.59
CA LYS A 151 -10.60 -0.15 -13.03
C LYS A 151 -10.54 -0.16 -11.51
N TRP A 152 -11.70 -0.02 -10.92
CA TRP A 152 -11.94 -0.26 -9.50
C TRP A 152 -12.92 -1.43 -9.37
N LEU A 153 -12.45 -2.56 -8.89
CA LEU A 153 -13.22 -3.76 -8.68
C LEU A 153 -13.66 -3.83 -7.22
N ALA A 154 -14.96 -3.76 -6.99
CA ALA A 154 -15.51 -4.06 -5.67
C ALA A 154 -15.35 -5.57 -5.36
N LYS A 155 -15.61 -5.95 -4.10
CA LYS A 155 -15.51 -7.34 -3.66
C LYS A 155 -16.38 -8.30 -4.50
N GLU A 156 -17.55 -7.82 -4.92
CA GLU A 156 -18.54 -8.58 -5.66
C GLU A 156 -18.31 -8.60 -7.18
N ASP A 157 -17.43 -7.74 -7.68
CA ASP A 157 -17.15 -7.66 -9.10
C ASP A 157 -16.31 -8.87 -9.57
N PRO A 158 -16.52 -9.37 -10.79
CA PRO A 158 -15.68 -10.40 -11.38
C PRO A 158 -14.22 -9.96 -11.42
N ARG A 159 -13.33 -10.81 -10.91
CA ARG A 159 -11.89 -10.53 -10.84
C ARG A 159 -11.13 -11.22 -11.96
N PRO A 160 -10.04 -10.65 -12.47
CA PRO A 160 -9.06 -11.40 -13.25
C PRO A 160 -8.58 -12.63 -12.48
N MET A 161 -8.13 -13.66 -13.18
CA MET A 161 -7.55 -14.85 -12.54
C MET A 161 -6.32 -14.48 -11.70
N TYR A 162 -5.50 -13.57 -12.22
CA TYR A 162 -4.32 -13.03 -11.56
C TYR A 162 -4.40 -11.51 -11.54
N TYR A 163 -3.99 -10.91 -10.43
CA TYR A 163 -4.09 -9.46 -10.22
C TYR A 163 -2.98 -8.96 -9.30
N LYS A 164 -2.58 -7.72 -9.51
CA LYS A 164 -1.69 -7.02 -8.60
C LYS A 164 -2.39 -6.81 -7.26
N ASN A 165 -1.69 -7.09 -6.17
CA ASN A 165 -2.18 -6.86 -4.82
C ASN A 165 -2.14 -5.37 -4.49
N ARG A 166 -3.16 -4.65 -4.91
CA ARG A 166 -3.29 -3.20 -4.72
C ARG A 166 -4.72 -2.88 -4.31
N VAL A 167 -4.90 -2.49 -3.05
CA VAL A 167 -6.21 -2.19 -2.47
C VAL A 167 -6.31 -0.74 -2.04
N ASN A 168 -7.53 -0.17 -2.08
CA ASN A 168 -7.79 1.18 -1.59
C ASN A 168 -7.80 1.19 -0.05
N ALA A 169 -7.04 2.11 0.54
CA ALA A 169 -6.91 2.26 2.00
C ALA A 169 -7.92 3.23 2.63
N GLY A 170 -8.76 3.91 1.83
CA GLY A 170 -9.70 4.91 2.34
C GLY A 170 -9.05 6.26 2.71
N LEU A 171 -7.85 6.52 2.25
CA LEU A 171 -7.14 7.79 2.38
C LEU A 171 -6.99 8.39 0.98
N HIS A 172 -7.40 9.65 0.80
CA HIS A 172 -7.47 10.26 -0.52
C HIS A 172 -7.00 11.71 -0.53
N VAL A 173 -6.43 12.15 -1.66
CA VAL A 173 -6.35 13.58 -2.02
C VAL A 173 -7.37 13.80 -3.12
N ILE A 174 -8.27 14.76 -2.93
CA ILE A 174 -9.43 14.99 -3.81
C ILE A 174 -9.49 16.47 -4.21
N SER A 175 -9.69 16.71 -5.49
CA SER A 175 -10.06 18.04 -6.01
C SER A 175 -11.56 18.27 -5.87
N PRO A 176 -12.03 19.43 -5.40
CA PRO A 176 -13.46 19.76 -5.31
C PRO A 176 -14.21 19.58 -6.63
N LYS A 177 -13.52 19.67 -7.77
CA LYS A 177 -14.09 19.43 -9.10
C LYS A 177 -14.74 18.05 -9.27
N VAL A 178 -14.36 17.08 -8.43
CA VAL A 178 -15.00 15.75 -8.43
C VAL A 178 -16.46 15.84 -8.01
N LEU A 179 -16.81 16.78 -7.14
CA LEU A 179 -18.18 16.96 -6.66
C LEU A 179 -19.13 17.47 -7.75
N GLU A 180 -18.61 18.14 -8.79
CA GLU A 180 -19.40 18.62 -9.91
C GLU A 180 -20.03 17.49 -10.74
N ALA A 181 -19.53 16.26 -10.62
CA ALA A 181 -20.02 15.08 -11.35
C ALA A 181 -21.36 14.53 -10.83
N VAL A 182 -21.79 14.96 -9.62
CA VAL A 182 -23.00 14.48 -8.97
C VAL A 182 -23.82 15.67 -8.48
N ASP A 183 -25.12 15.65 -8.74
CA ASP A 183 -26.03 16.65 -8.17
C ASP A 183 -26.20 16.41 -6.66
N GLY A 184 -25.53 17.22 -5.88
CA GLY A 184 -25.61 17.22 -4.41
C GLY A 184 -26.65 18.14 -3.80
N SER A 185 -27.46 18.85 -4.62
CA SER A 185 -28.40 19.87 -4.15
C SER A 185 -29.44 19.33 -3.16
N HIS A 186 -29.87 18.09 -3.35
CA HIS A 186 -30.91 17.42 -2.55
C HIS A 186 -30.35 16.46 -1.48
N VAL A 187 -29.04 16.48 -1.24
CA VAL A 187 -28.44 15.62 -0.19
C VAL A 187 -29.01 15.95 1.20
N GLY A 188 -29.48 14.91 1.91
CA GLY A 188 -30.12 15.04 3.20
C GLY A 188 -31.65 15.18 3.14
N GLU A 189 -32.23 15.52 1.99
CA GLU A 189 -33.67 15.56 1.79
C GLU A 189 -34.27 14.16 1.65
N LYS A 190 -35.58 14.06 1.81
CA LYS A 190 -36.31 12.81 1.59
C LYS A 190 -36.76 12.70 0.14
N ASN A 191 -36.46 11.58 -0.51
CA ASN A 191 -36.98 11.26 -1.83
C ASN A 191 -38.48 10.91 -1.79
N SER A 192 -39.09 10.67 -2.95
CA SER A 192 -40.50 10.30 -3.12
C SER A 192 -40.94 9.08 -2.28
N ASN A 193 -40.00 8.22 -1.89
CA ASN A 193 -40.22 7.03 -1.06
C ASN A 193 -39.93 7.29 0.44
N GLY A 194 -39.75 8.54 0.86
CA GLY A 194 -39.46 8.94 2.24
C GLY A 194 -38.06 8.58 2.76
N LYS A 195 -37.16 8.10 1.88
CA LYS A 195 -35.77 7.77 2.23
C LYS A 195 -34.87 9.00 2.06
N THR A 196 -33.97 9.21 3.02
CA THR A 196 -32.94 10.26 2.92
C THR A 196 -32.03 10.01 1.72
N ILE A 197 -31.81 11.04 0.90
CA ILE A 197 -30.87 11.05 -0.21
C ILE A 197 -29.46 11.10 0.37
N LYS A 198 -28.64 10.10 0.03
CA LYS A 198 -27.27 9.91 0.52
C LYS A 198 -26.32 9.82 -0.66
N ILE A 199 -25.08 10.25 -0.48
CA ILE A 199 -24.03 10.06 -1.47
C ILE A 199 -22.98 9.10 -0.93
N ASP A 200 -22.66 8.10 -1.75
CA ASP A 200 -21.60 7.14 -1.52
C ASP A 200 -20.35 7.57 -2.28
N LEU A 201 -19.24 7.78 -1.55
CA LEU A 201 -17.97 8.23 -2.10
C LEU A 201 -17.47 7.31 -3.21
N ASP A 202 -17.38 6.02 -2.89
CA ASP A 202 -16.76 5.05 -3.78
C ASP A 202 -17.60 4.82 -5.04
N ARG A 203 -18.91 4.63 -4.86
CA ARG A 203 -19.82 4.24 -5.95
C ARG A 203 -20.19 5.39 -6.86
N GLN A 204 -20.40 6.59 -6.31
CA GLN A 204 -20.98 7.72 -7.06
C GLN A 204 -19.91 8.74 -7.49
N LEU A 205 -18.82 8.88 -6.73
CA LEU A 205 -17.78 9.87 -7.01
C LEU A 205 -16.50 9.24 -7.56
N LEU A 206 -15.93 8.23 -6.90
CA LEU A 206 -14.61 7.71 -7.24
C LEU A 206 -14.66 6.66 -8.35
N LYS A 207 -15.47 5.61 -8.21
CA LYS A 207 -15.53 4.53 -9.20
C LYS A 207 -15.83 5.00 -10.64
N PRO A 208 -16.68 6.02 -10.87
CA PRO A 208 -16.90 6.58 -12.22
C PRO A 208 -15.67 7.26 -12.83
N LEU A 209 -14.67 7.65 -12.05
CA LEU A 209 -13.43 8.23 -12.55
C LEU A 209 -12.43 7.19 -13.06
N ALA A 210 -12.62 5.92 -12.73
CA ALA A 210 -11.75 4.85 -13.24
C ALA A 210 -11.80 4.80 -14.77
N GLY A 211 -10.66 4.67 -15.43
CA GLY A 211 -10.51 4.69 -16.87
C GLY A 211 -10.59 6.08 -17.54
N THR A 212 -10.81 7.15 -16.78
CA THR A 212 -10.87 8.52 -17.35
C THR A 212 -9.51 9.22 -17.44
N GLY A 213 -8.46 8.62 -16.85
CA GLY A 213 -7.13 9.23 -16.72
C GLY A 213 -7.03 10.34 -15.66
N LYS A 214 -8.08 10.57 -14.87
CA LYS A 214 -8.14 11.65 -13.85
C LYS A 214 -7.91 11.16 -12.43
N MET A 215 -7.81 9.87 -12.22
CA MET A 215 -7.57 9.24 -10.92
C MET A 215 -6.28 8.42 -10.94
N PHE A 216 -5.47 8.59 -9.91
CA PHE A 216 -4.17 7.94 -9.75
C PHE A 216 -4.11 7.16 -8.44
N CYS A 217 -3.25 6.15 -8.36
CA CYS A 217 -2.98 5.43 -7.13
C CYS A 217 -1.54 5.70 -6.65
N TYR A 218 -1.43 6.21 -5.44
CA TYR A 218 -0.19 6.32 -4.69
C TYR A 218 -0.01 5.02 -3.90
N ASN A 219 0.85 4.12 -4.41
CA ASN A 219 1.10 2.83 -3.78
C ASN A 219 2.21 2.94 -2.74
N SER A 220 1.90 2.65 -1.48
CA SER A 220 2.83 2.78 -0.37
C SER A 220 2.73 1.59 0.59
N PRO A 221 3.86 1.11 1.15
CA PRO A 221 3.88 0.05 2.17
C PRO A 221 3.57 0.58 3.57
N GLU A 222 3.27 1.87 3.73
CA GLU A 222 3.01 2.49 5.03
C GLU A 222 1.80 1.89 5.71
N TYR A 223 1.78 1.99 7.03
CA TYR A 223 0.78 1.32 7.84
C TYR A 223 -0.60 1.95 7.69
N VAL A 224 -1.55 1.16 7.22
CA VAL A 224 -2.99 1.47 7.24
C VAL A 224 -3.75 0.19 7.57
N LYS A 225 -4.54 0.20 8.64
CA LYS A 225 -5.44 -0.92 9.00
C LYS A 225 -6.77 -0.39 9.52
N ASP A 226 -7.86 -0.99 9.07
CA ASP A 226 -9.19 -0.77 9.65
C ASP A 226 -9.32 -1.55 10.98
N MET A 227 -9.96 -0.95 11.98
CA MET A 227 -10.22 -1.54 13.27
C MET A 227 -11.71 -1.83 13.52
N GLY A 228 -12.48 -2.09 12.47
CA GLY A 228 -13.93 -2.22 12.51
C GLY A 228 -14.48 -3.48 13.19
N THR A 229 -13.63 -4.47 13.52
CA THR A 229 -14.01 -5.67 14.26
C THR A 229 -13.10 -5.89 15.47
N PRO A 230 -13.57 -6.65 16.50
CA PRO A 230 -12.73 -6.97 17.66
C PRO A 230 -11.37 -7.57 17.30
N GLU A 231 -11.31 -8.51 16.36
CA GLU A 231 -10.07 -9.16 15.94
C GLU A 231 -9.10 -8.15 15.33
N ARG A 232 -9.59 -7.26 14.45
CA ARG A 232 -8.78 -6.21 13.82
C ARG A 232 -8.30 -5.19 14.85
N PHE A 233 -9.15 -4.83 15.79
CA PHE A 233 -8.77 -3.94 16.90
C PHE A 233 -7.61 -4.52 17.71
N TYR A 234 -7.70 -5.78 18.15
CA TYR A 234 -6.60 -6.42 18.90
C TYR A 234 -5.32 -6.54 18.08
N ALA A 235 -5.42 -6.82 16.79
CA ALA A 235 -4.26 -6.84 15.90
C ALA A 235 -3.57 -5.46 15.83
N VAL A 236 -4.35 -4.38 15.71
CA VAL A 236 -3.83 -3.00 15.72
C VAL A 236 -3.17 -2.66 17.05
N VAL A 237 -3.78 -3.07 18.19
CA VAL A 237 -3.18 -2.88 19.53
C VAL A 237 -1.81 -3.56 19.62
N GLU A 238 -1.68 -4.78 19.12
CA GLU A 238 -0.40 -5.49 19.11
C GLU A 238 0.62 -4.83 18.18
N ASP A 239 0.20 -4.32 17.03
CA ASP A 239 1.08 -3.58 16.11
C ASP A 239 1.61 -2.28 16.75
N TYR A 240 0.79 -1.58 17.54
CA TYR A 240 1.26 -0.42 18.33
C TYR A 240 2.26 -0.81 19.39
N LYS A 241 2.00 -1.87 20.17
CA LYS A 241 2.92 -2.35 21.20
C LYS A 241 4.29 -2.78 20.64
N LYS A 242 4.30 -3.34 19.43
CA LYS A 242 5.51 -3.72 18.72
C LYS A 242 6.22 -2.53 18.05
N GLY A 243 5.58 -1.36 17.98
CA GLY A 243 6.10 -0.19 17.27
C GLY A 243 6.01 -0.30 15.74
N THR A 244 5.29 -1.29 15.21
CA THR A 244 5.15 -1.53 13.76
C THR A 244 4.46 -0.36 13.06
N VAL A 245 3.46 0.25 13.71
CA VAL A 245 2.70 1.38 13.14
C VAL A 245 3.63 2.52 12.75
N GLN A 246 4.44 2.98 13.71
CA GLN A 246 5.36 4.12 13.49
C GLN A 246 6.57 3.73 12.64
N ALA A 247 7.03 2.48 12.75
CA ALA A 247 8.19 2.01 12.00
C ALA A 247 7.96 2.03 10.49
N LYS A 248 6.74 1.74 10.01
CA LYS A 248 6.40 1.71 8.59
C LYS A 248 6.22 3.09 7.93
N ASN A 249 6.18 4.20 8.69
CA ASN A 249 6.11 5.54 8.12
C ASN A 249 7.38 5.87 7.32
N LEU A 250 7.24 6.28 6.06
CA LEU A 250 8.36 6.53 5.13
C LEU A 250 9.22 7.76 5.49
N LYS A 251 8.86 8.55 6.50
CA LYS A 251 9.76 9.52 7.14
C LYS A 251 10.91 8.83 7.86
N ASN A 252 10.66 7.65 8.40
CA ASN A 252 11.63 6.82 9.09
C ASN A 252 12.43 5.97 8.10
N LYS A 253 13.67 5.61 8.47
CA LYS A 253 14.45 4.66 7.70
C LYS A 253 13.84 3.27 7.78
N GLN A 254 13.47 2.73 6.62
CA GLN A 254 12.95 1.39 6.49
C GLN A 254 14.06 0.35 6.48
N LYS A 255 13.73 -0.88 6.84
CA LYS A 255 14.58 -2.06 6.64
C LYS A 255 13.91 -2.97 5.61
N ALA A 256 14.68 -3.62 4.75
CA ALA A 256 14.13 -4.48 3.71
C ALA A 256 14.85 -5.83 3.64
N VAL A 257 14.10 -6.85 3.25
CA VAL A 257 14.63 -8.07 2.68
C VAL A 257 14.36 -8.01 1.18
N PHE A 258 15.41 -7.79 0.41
CA PHE A 258 15.38 -7.88 -1.04
C PHE A 258 15.45 -9.35 -1.42
N LEU A 259 14.50 -9.82 -2.20
CA LEU A 259 14.36 -11.19 -2.66
C LEU A 259 14.56 -11.26 -4.17
N ASP A 260 15.43 -12.13 -4.67
CA ASP A 260 15.30 -12.51 -6.07
C ASP A 260 13.98 -13.24 -6.29
N ARG A 261 13.54 -13.38 -7.53
CA ARG A 261 12.30 -14.05 -7.87
C ARG A 261 12.54 -15.52 -8.23
N ASP A 262 13.28 -15.76 -9.30
CA ASP A 262 13.45 -17.08 -9.90
C ASP A 262 14.50 -17.90 -9.11
N GLY A 263 14.11 -19.02 -8.53
CA GLY A 263 14.96 -19.81 -7.63
C GLY A 263 14.91 -19.39 -6.15
N THR A 264 14.21 -18.28 -5.83
CA THR A 264 14.08 -17.73 -4.49
C THR A 264 12.62 -17.70 -4.04
N ILE A 265 11.72 -17.10 -4.81
CA ILE A 265 10.27 -17.08 -4.55
C ILE A 265 9.56 -18.17 -5.33
N ASN A 266 9.87 -18.30 -6.62
CA ASN A 266 9.33 -19.38 -7.46
C ASN A 266 10.43 -20.36 -7.86
N LYS A 267 10.02 -21.58 -8.20
CA LYS A 267 10.91 -22.61 -8.69
C LYS A 267 11.68 -22.12 -9.92
N TYR A 268 12.97 -22.42 -9.95
CA TYR A 268 13.82 -22.07 -11.08
C TYR A 268 13.52 -22.98 -12.28
N VAL A 269 13.12 -22.38 -13.39
CA VAL A 269 12.84 -23.07 -14.67
C VAL A 269 13.70 -22.55 -15.82
N GLY A 270 14.85 -21.93 -15.49
CA GLY A 270 15.65 -21.19 -16.43
C GLY A 270 15.03 -19.82 -16.74
N PHE A 271 14.72 -19.56 -18.00
CA PHE A 271 14.01 -18.34 -18.39
C PHE A 271 12.50 -18.58 -18.38
N LEU A 272 11.83 -18.01 -17.39
CA LEU A 272 10.36 -18.13 -17.27
C LEU A 272 9.68 -17.31 -18.38
N ARG A 273 9.10 -18.00 -19.36
CA ARG A 273 8.43 -17.40 -20.52
C ARG A 273 6.93 -17.59 -20.48
N ASN A 274 6.48 -18.68 -19.90
CA ASN A 274 5.08 -19.03 -19.81
C ASN A 274 4.60 -18.89 -18.36
N ILE A 275 3.48 -18.20 -18.17
CA ILE A 275 2.86 -18.03 -16.87
C ILE A 275 2.50 -19.36 -16.20
N ASP A 276 2.19 -20.40 -16.99
CA ASP A 276 1.83 -21.72 -16.46
C ASP A 276 3.01 -22.42 -15.76
N ASP A 277 4.25 -22.10 -16.15
CA ASP A 277 5.46 -22.63 -15.53
C ASP A 277 5.82 -21.97 -14.19
N PHE A 278 5.08 -20.91 -13.80
CA PHE A 278 5.30 -20.25 -12.52
C PHE A 278 4.68 -21.08 -11.38
N GLU A 279 5.51 -21.50 -10.42
CA GLU A 279 5.12 -22.22 -9.22
C GLU A 279 5.88 -21.68 -7.99
N LEU A 280 5.18 -21.33 -6.91
CA LEU A 280 5.82 -20.87 -5.68
C LEU A 280 6.67 -22.00 -5.05
N ILE A 281 7.79 -21.63 -4.45
CA ILE A 281 8.57 -22.53 -3.59
C ILE A 281 7.82 -22.74 -2.29
N GLY A 282 7.71 -24.00 -1.87
CA GLY A 282 7.02 -24.35 -0.61
C GLY A 282 7.62 -23.61 0.60
N GLY A 283 6.75 -23.01 1.43
CA GLY A 283 7.15 -22.27 2.62
C GLY A 283 7.54 -20.80 2.39
N VAL A 284 7.66 -20.34 1.14
CA VAL A 284 8.06 -18.95 0.85
C VAL A 284 7.02 -17.94 1.34
N ALA A 285 5.73 -18.24 1.24
CA ALA A 285 4.68 -17.36 1.73
C ALA A 285 4.77 -17.18 3.26
N GLU A 286 5.02 -18.26 4.02
CA GLU A 286 5.24 -18.19 5.46
C GLU A 286 6.49 -17.36 5.80
N ALA A 287 7.57 -17.51 5.03
CA ALA A 287 8.77 -16.70 5.21
C ALA A 287 8.48 -15.20 4.97
N ILE A 288 7.75 -14.85 3.92
CA ILE A 288 7.37 -13.46 3.62
C ILE A 288 6.49 -12.88 4.73
N LYS A 289 5.54 -13.64 5.28
CA LYS A 289 4.74 -13.19 6.45
C LYS A 289 5.62 -12.88 7.67
N LYS A 290 6.65 -13.68 7.91
CA LYS A 290 7.60 -13.41 9.01
C LYS A 290 8.45 -12.17 8.73
N ILE A 291 8.86 -11.92 7.48
CA ILE A 291 9.56 -10.70 7.09
C ILE A 291 8.71 -9.47 7.46
N ASP A 292 7.45 -9.45 7.05
CA ASP A 292 6.52 -8.36 7.37
C ASP A 292 6.31 -8.20 8.89
N ALA A 293 6.08 -9.32 9.60
CA ALA A 293 5.90 -9.32 11.05
C ALA A 293 7.13 -8.85 11.83
N SER A 294 8.33 -8.94 11.23
CA SER A 294 9.59 -8.47 11.81
C SER A 294 9.90 -6.99 11.48
N GLY A 295 8.96 -6.31 10.82
CA GLY A 295 9.08 -4.90 10.45
C GLY A 295 10.05 -4.64 9.31
N TYR A 296 10.33 -5.63 8.46
CA TYR A 296 11.05 -5.48 7.21
C TYR A 296 10.08 -5.39 6.03
N LEU A 297 10.41 -4.60 5.03
CA LEU A 297 9.73 -4.63 3.75
C LEU A 297 10.19 -5.86 2.95
N ALA A 298 9.25 -6.58 2.34
CA ALA A 298 9.55 -7.67 1.40
C ALA A 298 9.59 -7.11 -0.03
N ILE A 299 10.76 -7.01 -0.63
CA ILE A 299 10.96 -6.36 -1.94
C ILE A 299 11.55 -7.34 -2.94
N VAL A 300 10.86 -7.52 -4.06
CA VAL A 300 11.37 -8.36 -5.16
C VAL A 300 12.32 -7.53 -6.04
N VAL A 301 13.50 -8.09 -6.33
CA VAL A 301 14.51 -7.50 -7.24
C VAL A 301 15.00 -8.57 -8.21
N THR A 302 14.56 -8.54 -9.48
CA THR A 302 14.76 -9.65 -10.42
C THR A 302 15.29 -9.21 -11.79
N ASN A 303 16.24 -9.99 -12.35
CA ASN A 303 16.70 -9.81 -13.72
C ASN A 303 15.77 -10.55 -14.69
N GLN A 304 15.15 -9.83 -15.62
CA GLN A 304 14.22 -10.39 -16.62
C GLN A 304 14.69 -10.16 -18.06
N PRO A 305 15.80 -10.83 -18.47
CA PRO A 305 16.39 -10.64 -19.79
C PRO A 305 15.53 -11.16 -20.94
N VAL A 306 14.50 -11.94 -20.64
CA VAL A 306 13.52 -12.46 -21.61
C VAL A 306 12.84 -11.34 -22.39
N ILE A 307 12.69 -10.14 -21.77
CA ILE A 307 12.14 -8.96 -22.46
C ILE A 307 13.13 -8.47 -23.53
N ALA A 308 14.40 -8.22 -23.16
CA ALA A 308 15.41 -7.78 -24.11
C ALA A 308 15.65 -8.79 -25.25
N ARG A 309 15.33 -10.06 -25.02
CA ARG A 309 15.41 -11.12 -26.02
C ARG A 309 14.20 -11.19 -26.94
N GLY A 310 13.13 -10.41 -26.65
CA GLY A 310 11.86 -10.48 -27.39
C GLY A 310 11.03 -11.74 -27.13
N GLU A 311 11.38 -12.50 -26.10
CA GLU A 311 10.73 -13.79 -25.75
C GLU A 311 9.47 -13.58 -24.91
N VAL A 312 9.40 -12.46 -24.15
CA VAL A 312 8.28 -12.06 -23.28
C VAL A 312 8.07 -10.57 -23.43
N THR A 313 6.84 -10.13 -23.52
CA THR A 313 6.48 -8.71 -23.50
C THR A 313 6.36 -8.19 -22.07
N VAL A 314 6.42 -6.86 -21.87
CA VAL A 314 6.21 -6.25 -20.55
C VAL A 314 4.84 -6.62 -19.95
N PRO A 315 3.71 -6.58 -20.70
CA PRO A 315 2.43 -7.04 -20.19
C PRO A 315 2.41 -8.52 -19.74
N GLN A 316 3.08 -9.42 -20.49
CA GLN A 316 3.19 -10.83 -20.10
C GLN A 316 4.02 -11.01 -18.81
N LEU A 317 5.12 -10.25 -18.63
CA LEU A 317 5.85 -10.26 -17.37
C LEU A 317 4.98 -9.74 -16.23
N GLN A 318 4.18 -8.69 -16.46
CA GLN A 318 3.26 -8.17 -15.45
C GLN A 318 2.23 -9.24 -15.03
N GLU A 319 1.71 -10.04 -15.97
CA GLU A 319 0.80 -11.16 -15.63
C GLU A 319 1.49 -12.24 -14.79
N ILE A 320 2.78 -12.52 -15.05
CA ILE A 320 3.56 -13.44 -14.19
C ILE A 320 3.70 -12.85 -12.76
N HIS A 321 3.98 -11.55 -12.64
CA HIS A 321 4.03 -10.88 -11.33
C HIS A 321 2.66 -10.88 -10.65
N ASN A 322 1.59 -10.62 -11.39
CA ASN A 322 0.22 -10.70 -10.88
C ASN A 322 -0.11 -12.10 -10.34
N LYS A 323 0.33 -13.17 -11.05
CA LYS A 323 0.18 -14.55 -10.56
C LYS A 323 0.92 -14.75 -9.24
N MET A 324 2.16 -14.26 -9.13
CA MET A 324 2.94 -14.32 -7.89
C MET A 324 2.20 -13.63 -6.73
N GLU A 325 1.79 -12.38 -6.92
CA GLU A 325 1.09 -11.60 -5.89
C GLU A 325 -0.26 -12.24 -5.51
N THR A 326 -1.01 -12.77 -6.49
CA THR A 326 -2.26 -13.48 -6.24
C THR A 326 -2.05 -14.76 -5.42
N MET A 327 -1.05 -15.58 -5.78
CA MET A 327 -0.74 -16.83 -5.08
C MET A 327 -0.26 -16.55 -3.65
N LEU A 328 0.62 -15.57 -3.45
CA LEU A 328 1.05 -15.13 -2.12
C LEU A 328 -0.14 -14.65 -1.29
N GLY A 329 -1.03 -13.83 -1.88
CA GLY A 329 -2.22 -13.31 -1.22
C GLY A 329 -3.20 -14.40 -0.79
N LEU A 330 -3.34 -15.49 -1.56
CA LEU A 330 -4.16 -16.65 -1.17
C LEU A 330 -3.61 -17.36 0.06
N GLU A 331 -2.30 -17.28 0.30
CA GLU A 331 -1.63 -17.79 1.49
C GLU A 331 -1.49 -16.73 2.59
N GLY A 332 -2.03 -15.53 2.42
CA GLY A 332 -1.99 -14.43 3.40
C GLY A 332 -0.66 -13.67 3.45
N ALA A 333 0.17 -13.81 2.42
CA ALA A 333 1.43 -13.09 2.27
C ALA A 333 1.34 -12.01 1.18
N TYR A 334 2.23 -11.03 1.23
CA TYR A 334 2.36 -10.01 0.18
C TYR A 334 3.80 -9.49 0.10
N VAL A 335 4.14 -8.92 -1.06
CA VAL A 335 5.37 -8.16 -1.24
C VAL A 335 5.05 -6.67 -1.34
N ASP A 336 5.92 -5.84 -0.77
CA ASP A 336 5.70 -4.38 -0.72
C ASP A 336 6.00 -3.69 -2.06
N ALA A 337 6.97 -4.22 -2.81
CA ALA A 337 7.33 -3.70 -4.13
C ALA A 337 8.03 -4.76 -4.99
N ILE A 338 7.98 -4.55 -6.30
CA ILE A 338 8.67 -5.38 -7.30
C ILE A 338 9.49 -4.46 -8.20
N TYR A 339 10.80 -4.70 -8.26
CA TYR A 339 11.71 -4.06 -9.20
C TYR A 339 12.29 -5.13 -10.14
N TYR A 340 12.31 -4.83 -11.44
CA TYR A 340 12.88 -5.75 -12.42
C TYR A 340 13.78 -5.02 -13.40
N CYS A 341 14.78 -5.75 -13.95
CA CYS A 341 15.62 -5.27 -15.00
C CYS A 341 15.27 -6.00 -16.32
N PRO A 342 14.76 -5.29 -17.35
CA PRO A 342 14.42 -5.89 -18.63
C PRO A 342 15.64 -6.03 -19.56
N HIS A 343 16.80 -5.47 -19.21
CA HIS A 343 17.95 -5.32 -20.09
C HIS A 343 18.84 -6.58 -20.12
N HIS A 344 19.58 -6.74 -21.25
CA HIS A 344 20.60 -7.76 -21.41
C HIS A 344 21.73 -7.25 -22.31
N PRO A 345 23.01 -7.24 -21.89
CA PRO A 345 24.08 -6.63 -22.66
C PRO A 345 24.47 -7.40 -23.93
N HIS A 346 24.31 -8.73 -23.94
CA HIS A 346 24.72 -9.55 -25.09
C HIS A 346 23.69 -9.52 -26.21
N LYS A 347 24.17 -9.30 -27.43
CA LYS A 347 23.41 -9.26 -28.69
C LYS A 347 23.42 -10.58 -29.42
N GLY A 348 22.62 -10.73 -30.48
CA GLY A 348 22.62 -11.88 -31.37
C GLY A 348 21.49 -12.89 -31.11
N TYR A 349 20.45 -12.50 -30.44
CA TYR A 349 19.21 -13.30 -30.27
C TYR A 349 18.20 -12.92 -31.33
N GLU A 350 17.57 -13.92 -31.97
CA GLU A 350 16.47 -13.71 -32.90
C GLU A 350 15.29 -13.04 -32.19
N GLY A 351 14.76 -11.97 -32.79
CA GLY A 351 13.62 -11.21 -32.17
C GLY A 351 14.01 -10.27 -31.03
N GLU A 352 15.31 -10.09 -30.75
CA GLU A 352 15.76 -9.19 -29.69
C GLU A 352 15.32 -7.74 -29.89
N ILE A 353 15.12 -7.02 -28.77
CA ILE A 353 14.77 -5.60 -28.74
C ILE A 353 16.08 -4.79 -28.60
N PRO A 354 16.56 -4.12 -29.67
CA PRO A 354 17.87 -3.48 -29.68
C PRO A 354 18.07 -2.44 -28.58
N GLU A 355 17.01 -1.68 -28.25
CA GLU A 355 17.02 -0.60 -27.25
C GLU A 355 17.24 -1.13 -25.83
N LEU A 356 16.92 -2.39 -25.59
CA LEU A 356 17.11 -3.07 -24.30
C LEU A 356 18.42 -3.86 -24.22
N LYS A 357 19.19 -3.90 -25.32
CA LYS A 357 20.49 -4.58 -25.38
C LYS A 357 21.62 -3.66 -24.95
N ILE A 358 21.55 -3.24 -23.68
CA ILE A 358 22.47 -2.28 -23.06
C ILE A 358 23.08 -2.83 -21.77
N ASP A 359 24.24 -2.30 -21.40
CA ASP A 359 24.82 -2.46 -20.07
C ASP A 359 24.25 -1.37 -19.16
N CYS A 360 23.20 -1.69 -18.42
CA CYS A 360 22.48 -0.79 -17.54
C CYS A 360 22.94 -0.92 -16.08
N ASP A 361 22.62 0.04 -15.23
CA ASP A 361 22.94 0.00 -13.80
C ASP A 361 21.93 -0.84 -12.98
N CYS A 362 20.72 -1.11 -13.51
CA CYS A 362 19.71 -1.89 -12.80
C CYS A 362 19.95 -3.40 -12.80
N ARG A 363 20.72 -3.94 -13.76
CA ARG A 363 20.93 -5.38 -13.87
C ARG A 363 21.90 -5.91 -12.81
N LYS A 364 21.46 -6.84 -11.95
CA LYS A 364 22.35 -7.58 -11.04
C LYS A 364 23.46 -8.29 -11.84
N PRO A 365 24.75 -8.20 -11.47
CA PRO A 365 25.27 -7.86 -10.13
C PRO A 365 25.40 -6.37 -9.80
N LYS A 366 24.99 -5.44 -10.67
CA LYS A 366 24.97 -4.02 -10.31
C LYS A 366 23.81 -3.73 -9.33
N PRO A 367 23.98 -2.75 -8.41
CA PRO A 367 23.05 -2.51 -7.31
C PRO A 367 21.84 -1.64 -7.66
N GLY A 368 21.66 -1.21 -8.90
CA GLY A 368 20.74 -0.13 -9.26
C GLY A 368 19.30 -0.34 -8.85
N MET A 369 18.76 -1.59 -8.88
CA MET A 369 17.40 -1.87 -8.40
C MET A 369 17.27 -1.68 -6.87
N LEU A 370 18.29 -2.11 -6.09
CA LEU A 370 18.32 -1.94 -4.65
C LEU A 370 18.43 -0.45 -4.26
N LEU A 371 19.29 0.29 -4.97
CA LEU A 371 19.46 1.74 -4.77
C LEU A 371 18.18 2.51 -5.10
N LYS A 372 17.51 2.14 -6.20
CA LYS A 372 16.23 2.72 -6.58
C LYS A 372 15.15 2.48 -5.52
N ALA A 373 15.02 1.24 -5.05
CA ALA A 373 14.10 0.91 -3.96
C ALA A 373 14.41 1.68 -2.67
N ALA A 374 15.71 1.83 -2.34
CA ALA A 374 16.12 2.59 -1.16
C ALA A 374 15.76 4.08 -1.26
N GLN A 375 15.85 4.66 -2.46
CA GLN A 375 15.42 6.04 -2.71
C GLN A 375 13.89 6.17 -2.61
N ASP A 376 13.14 5.26 -3.25
CA ASP A 376 11.68 5.32 -3.31
C ASP A 376 11.04 5.12 -1.93
N LEU A 377 11.57 4.18 -1.14
CA LEU A 377 10.98 3.71 0.12
C LEU A 377 11.81 4.10 1.36
N ASN A 378 12.76 5.03 1.24
CA ASN A 378 13.62 5.50 2.33
C ASN A 378 14.33 4.37 3.10
N ILE A 379 14.89 3.36 2.40
CA ILE A 379 15.48 2.18 3.03
C ILE A 379 16.91 2.45 3.51
N ASP A 380 17.25 1.94 4.68
CA ASP A 380 18.61 1.79 5.18
C ASP A 380 19.20 0.46 4.68
N LEU A 381 20.03 0.54 3.64
CA LEU A 381 20.63 -0.63 3.02
C LEU A 381 21.56 -1.39 3.98
N GLY A 382 22.25 -0.68 4.87
CA GLY A 382 23.15 -1.29 5.87
C GLY A 382 22.43 -2.16 6.91
N GLN A 383 21.13 -1.91 7.12
CA GLN A 383 20.28 -2.74 7.99
C GLN A 383 19.45 -3.78 7.21
N SER A 384 19.60 -3.83 5.89
CA SER A 384 18.79 -4.66 4.99
C SER A 384 19.55 -5.89 4.50
N TYR A 385 18.80 -6.86 3.97
CA TYR A 385 19.33 -8.10 3.43
C TYR A 385 19.04 -8.19 1.93
N MET A 386 19.97 -8.80 1.17
CA MET A 386 19.73 -9.31 -0.18
C MET A 386 19.79 -10.83 -0.14
N VAL A 387 18.73 -11.50 -0.55
CA VAL A 387 18.58 -12.96 -0.53
C VAL A 387 18.32 -13.45 -1.95
N GLY A 388 19.13 -14.36 -2.45
CA GLY A 388 18.98 -14.93 -3.78
C GLY A 388 19.78 -16.22 -3.96
N ASP A 389 19.50 -16.96 -5.04
CA ASP A 389 20.11 -18.24 -5.36
C ASP A 389 21.37 -18.12 -6.23
N GLY A 390 21.70 -16.89 -6.69
CA GLY A 390 22.77 -16.65 -7.62
C GLY A 390 23.91 -15.75 -7.11
N GLU A 391 25.08 -15.92 -7.70
CA GLU A 391 26.26 -15.05 -7.45
C GLU A 391 25.95 -13.57 -7.71
N ASN A 392 25.12 -13.29 -8.73
CA ASN A 392 24.74 -11.92 -9.09
C ASN A 392 23.92 -11.23 -7.98
N ASP A 393 23.14 -11.98 -7.22
CA ASP A 393 22.35 -11.47 -6.12
C ASP A 393 23.25 -11.05 -4.95
N VAL A 394 24.16 -11.95 -4.58
CA VAL A 394 25.15 -11.69 -3.53
C VAL A 394 25.98 -10.45 -3.85
N LYS A 395 26.53 -10.38 -5.08
CA LYS A 395 27.34 -9.25 -5.52
C LYS A 395 26.54 -7.93 -5.56
N ALA A 396 25.29 -7.97 -6.03
CA ALA A 396 24.42 -6.79 -6.02
C ALA A 396 24.13 -6.28 -4.61
N GLY A 397 23.86 -7.20 -3.67
CA GLY A 397 23.65 -6.86 -2.26
C GLY A 397 24.88 -6.23 -1.63
N ILE A 398 26.05 -6.82 -1.82
CA ILE A 398 27.33 -6.27 -1.32
C ILE A 398 27.58 -4.87 -1.93
N ALA A 399 27.41 -4.72 -3.24
CA ALA A 399 27.61 -3.44 -3.93
C ALA A 399 26.62 -2.36 -3.47
N ALA A 400 25.42 -2.75 -3.02
CA ALA A 400 24.44 -1.84 -2.43
C ALA A 400 24.72 -1.52 -0.96
N GLY A 401 25.59 -2.28 -0.28
CA GLY A 401 25.85 -2.15 1.16
C GLY A 401 24.91 -2.99 2.04
N CYS A 402 24.18 -3.95 1.48
CA CYS A 402 23.34 -4.88 2.20
C CYS A 402 24.13 -6.09 2.73
N LYS A 403 23.56 -6.74 3.74
CA LYS A 403 23.97 -8.10 4.14
C LYS A 403 23.45 -9.08 3.09
N SER A 404 24.34 -9.83 2.45
CA SER A 404 23.96 -10.74 1.37
C SER A 404 23.88 -12.17 1.85
N ILE A 405 22.84 -12.88 1.44
CA ILE A 405 22.51 -14.27 1.77
C ILE A 405 22.42 -15.05 0.46
N LEU A 406 23.16 -16.16 0.40
CA LEU A 406 23.08 -17.11 -0.71
C LEU A 406 22.10 -18.23 -0.37
N LEU A 407 21.17 -18.55 -1.28
CA LEU A 407 20.36 -19.75 -1.18
C LEU A 407 21.02 -20.87 -2.01
N SER A 408 21.38 -21.97 -1.38
CA SER A 408 22.00 -23.12 -2.04
C SER A 408 21.80 -24.39 -1.23
N SER A 409 21.46 -25.47 -1.91
CA SER A 409 21.46 -26.81 -1.34
C SER A 409 22.83 -27.51 -1.41
N ASP A 410 23.82 -26.88 -2.09
CA ASP A 410 25.18 -27.39 -2.15
C ASP A 410 25.94 -27.03 -0.86
N PRO A 411 26.33 -28.01 -0.02
CA PRO A 411 27.09 -27.77 1.21
C PRO A 411 28.48 -27.18 0.93
N ASN A 412 28.98 -27.27 -0.30
CA ASN A 412 30.25 -26.70 -0.73
C ASN A 412 30.07 -25.41 -1.53
N ALA A 413 28.92 -24.73 -1.44
CA ALA A 413 28.66 -23.49 -2.15
C ALA A 413 29.82 -22.50 -1.98
N ALA A 414 30.26 -21.92 -3.09
CA ALA A 414 31.42 -21.03 -3.10
C ALA A 414 31.20 -19.81 -2.20
N GLN A 415 32.22 -19.43 -1.43
CA GLN A 415 32.23 -18.19 -0.68
C GLN A 415 32.56 -17.02 -1.62
N ILE A 416 31.53 -16.24 -1.94
CA ILE A 416 31.60 -15.11 -2.86
C ILE A 416 31.38 -13.76 -2.15
N GLY A 417 31.50 -13.77 -0.82
CA GLY A 417 31.34 -12.61 0.06
C GLY A 417 29.98 -12.51 0.74
N GLN A 418 29.13 -13.54 0.62
CA GLN A 418 27.87 -13.63 1.38
C GLN A 418 28.13 -13.74 2.88
N MET A 419 27.20 -13.20 3.67
CA MET A 419 27.21 -13.29 5.12
C MET A 419 26.96 -14.72 5.61
N ASP A 420 26.02 -15.42 4.91
CA ASP A 420 25.61 -16.78 5.25
C ASP A 420 24.98 -17.49 4.03
N THR A 421 24.79 -18.81 4.15
CA THR A 421 24.16 -19.65 3.13
C THR A 421 23.07 -20.49 3.77
N PHE A 422 21.89 -20.56 3.13
CA PHE A 422 20.73 -21.34 3.56
C PHE A 422 20.17 -22.14 2.41
N VAL A 423 19.35 -23.16 2.70
CA VAL A 423 18.65 -23.92 1.68
C VAL A 423 17.40 -23.17 1.19
N SER A 424 16.81 -22.35 2.04
CA SER A 424 15.56 -21.64 1.74
C SER A 424 15.47 -20.27 2.40
N VAL A 425 14.56 -19.44 1.91
CA VAL A 425 14.18 -18.17 2.56
C VAL A 425 13.64 -18.41 3.96
N GLN A 426 12.94 -19.53 4.19
CA GLN A 426 12.39 -19.88 5.50
C GLN A 426 13.50 -20.06 6.54
N GLU A 427 14.57 -20.82 6.25
CA GLU A 427 15.71 -21.00 7.16
C GLU A 427 16.41 -19.68 7.46
N PHE A 428 16.59 -18.82 6.45
CA PHE A 428 17.15 -17.49 6.67
C PHE A 428 16.31 -16.67 7.66
N VAL A 429 14.99 -16.61 7.46
CA VAL A 429 14.07 -15.86 8.32
C VAL A 429 14.05 -16.41 9.74
N GLU A 430 14.05 -17.73 9.92
CA GLU A 430 14.09 -18.38 11.24
C GLU A 430 15.34 -18.04 12.05
N LYS A 431 16.47 -17.77 11.36
CA LYS A 431 17.74 -17.44 12.02
C LYS A 431 17.91 -15.95 12.30
N TYR A 432 17.45 -15.07 11.40
CA TYR A 432 17.81 -13.64 11.42
C TYR A 432 16.66 -12.69 11.71
N LEU A 433 15.41 -13.14 11.57
CA LEU A 433 14.21 -12.33 11.80
C LEU A 433 13.26 -12.95 12.80
#